data_1da066111b59670e7670ecf2ce0117df
#
_entry.id   1da066111b59670e7670ecf2ce0117df
#
_cell.length_a   1.000
_cell.length_b   1.000
_cell.length_c   1.000
_cell.angle_alpha   90.00
_cell.angle_beta   90.00
_cell.angle_gamma   90.00
#
_symmetry.space_group_name_H-M   'P 1'
#
loop_
_entity.id
_entity.type
_entity.pdbx_description
1 polymer ?
#
loop_
_entity_poly.entity_id
_entity_poly.type
_entity_poly.pdbx_seq_one_letter_code
_entity_poly.pdbx_strand_id
1 'polypeptide(L)'
;MSSSVITRFAPSPTGFLHIGGGRTALFNWAYAKKTQGKMLLRIEDTDRERSTPEAVSAILDGLTWLGIDWDGEAVSQYGRASRHREVVEILLARGLAYRCYCTPQELLEMREKAEAEKRPVRYDGTWRDRDLALAPSGVKPAIRFKAPQDGETVIEDRVMGRVVFQIGRAHV
;
A
#
# COMPACT_ATOMS: atom_id res chain seq x y z
N MET A 1 -16.82 -25.05 1.20
CA MET A 1 -15.41 -25.27 0.86
C MET A 1 -14.59 -24.26 1.64
N SER A 2 -13.74 -24.71 2.59
CA SER A 2 -12.85 -23.79 3.31
C SER A 2 -11.87 -23.18 2.30
N SER A 3 -11.86 -21.85 2.14
CA SER A 3 -10.87 -21.19 1.32
C SER A 3 -9.48 -21.46 1.91
N SER A 4 -8.56 -21.95 1.10
CA SER A 4 -7.16 -22.12 1.52
C SER A 4 -6.61 -20.79 2.01
N VAL A 5 -5.97 -20.79 3.17
CA VAL A 5 -5.34 -19.59 3.73
C VAL A 5 -4.16 -19.18 2.86
N ILE A 6 -4.10 -17.90 2.51
CA ILE A 6 -2.97 -17.31 1.80
C ILE A 6 -2.46 -16.14 2.63
N THR A 7 -1.20 -16.22 3.07
CA THR A 7 -0.48 -15.13 3.71
C THR A 7 0.48 -14.47 2.72
N ARG A 8 0.98 -13.29 3.06
CA ARG A 8 1.95 -12.61 2.22
C ARG A 8 2.88 -11.75 3.06
N PHE A 9 4.18 -11.93 2.86
CA PHE A 9 5.18 -10.97 3.29
C PHE A 9 5.53 -10.04 2.14
N ALA A 10 5.65 -8.73 2.41
CA ALA A 10 5.84 -7.72 1.39
C ALA A 10 6.88 -6.67 1.81
N PRO A 11 8.19 -7.04 1.82
CA PRO A 11 9.25 -6.13 2.21
C PRO A 11 9.58 -5.11 1.13
N SER A 12 9.97 -3.90 1.57
CA SER A 12 10.58 -2.90 0.68
C SER A 12 12.10 -3.05 0.70
N PRO A 13 12.77 -3.19 -0.45
CA PRO A 13 14.20 -3.42 -0.56
C PRO A 13 15.00 -2.11 -0.44
N THR A 14 14.79 -1.38 0.67
CA THR A 14 15.46 -0.11 0.98
C THR A 14 16.62 -0.28 1.96
N GLY A 15 17.05 -1.52 2.20
CA GLY A 15 18.12 -1.91 3.11
C GLY A 15 18.04 -3.40 3.45
N PHE A 16 18.80 -3.80 4.46
CA PHE A 16 18.81 -5.18 4.95
C PHE A 16 17.51 -5.56 5.65
N LEU A 17 17.19 -6.86 5.66
CA LEU A 17 16.09 -7.38 6.44
C LEU A 17 16.39 -7.19 7.95
N HIS A 18 15.65 -6.29 8.59
CA HIS A 18 15.80 -6.07 10.04
C HIS A 18 14.90 -7.03 10.85
N ILE A 19 15.16 -7.13 12.15
CA ILE A 19 14.46 -8.09 13.05
C ILE A 19 12.94 -7.97 13.01
N GLY A 20 12.39 -6.77 12.86
CA GLY A 20 10.94 -6.55 12.72
C GLY A 20 10.37 -7.14 11.43
N GLY A 21 11.11 -7.03 10.31
CA GLY A 21 10.76 -7.67 9.05
C GLY A 21 10.80 -9.19 9.16
N GLY A 22 11.89 -9.73 9.74
CA GLY A 22 12.03 -11.17 10.02
C GLY A 22 10.90 -11.72 10.88
N ARG A 23 10.52 -11.01 11.95
CA ARG A 23 9.36 -11.38 12.79
C ARG A 23 8.06 -11.43 11.99
N THR A 24 7.80 -10.42 11.17
CA THR A 24 6.58 -10.37 10.36
C THR A 24 6.56 -11.50 9.34
N ALA A 25 7.68 -11.80 8.69
CA ALA A 25 7.80 -12.93 7.78
C ALA A 25 7.53 -14.25 8.50
N LEU A 26 8.13 -14.44 9.68
CA LEU A 26 7.95 -15.65 10.50
C LEU A 26 6.48 -15.88 10.89
N PHE A 27 5.76 -14.85 11.31
CA PHE A 27 4.32 -14.98 11.64
C PHE A 27 3.49 -15.39 10.42
N ASN A 28 3.73 -14.77 9.26
CA ASN A 28 3.06 -15.12 8.02
C ASN A 28 3.33 -16.57 7.62
N TRP A 29 4.60 -16.97 7.70
CA TRP A 29 5.06 -18.31 7.38
C TRP A 29 4.47 -19.36 8.33
N ALA A 30 4.60 -19.17 9.64
CA ALA A 30 4.10 -20.10 10.64
C ALA A 30 2.57 -20.28 10.55
N TYR A 31 1.84 -19.19 10.28
CA TYR A 31 0.40 -19.28 10.11
C TYR A 31 0.01 -20.03 8.84
N ALA A 32 0.69 -19.76 7.71
CA ALA A 32 0.50 -20.53 6.47
C ALA A 32 0.77 -22.01 6.68
N LYS A 33 1.91 -22.38 7.30
CA LYS A 33 2.26 -23.78 7.59
C LYS A 33 1.24 -24.45 8.51
N LYS A 34 0.83 -23.79 9.60
CA LYS A 34 -0.18 -24.31 10.55
C LYS A 34 -1.53 -24.58 9.88
N THR A 35 -1.91 -23.77 8.91
CA THR A 35 -3.21 -23.88 8.23
C THR A 35 -3.14 -24.67 6.93
N GLN A 36 -1.99 -25.27 6.59
CA GLN A 36 -1.74 -25.94 5.30
C GLN A 36 -2.07 -25.03 4.12
N GLY A 37 -1.86 -23.73 4.32
CA GLY A 37 -2.07 -22.67 3.33
C GLY A 37 -0.81 -22.36 2.53
N LYS A 38 -0.77 -21.17 1.94
CA LYS A 38 0.36 -20.66 1.13
C LYS A 38 0.91 -19.38 1.73
N MET A 39 2.22 -19.20 1.64
CA MET A 39 2.88 -17.92 1.87
C MET A 39 3.41 -17.37 0.57
N LEU A 40 3.00 -16.17 0.20
CA LEU A 40 3.50 -15.46 -0.98
C LEU A 40 4.52 -14.39 -0.58
N LEU A 41 5.42 -14.08 -1.50
CA LEU A 41 6.42 -13.02 -1.33
C LEU A 41 6.24 -11.95 -2.42
N ARG A 42 6.16 -10.67 -2.00
CA ARG A 42 6.16 -9.53 -2.92
C ARG A 42 7.25 -8.56 -2.50
N ILE A 43 8.11 -8.20 -3.42
CA ILE A 43 9.11 -7.16 -3.22
C ILE A 43 8.47 -5.82 -3.59
N GLU A 44 8.42 -4.87 -2.64
CA GLU A 44 7.85 -3.53 -2.84
C GLU A 44 8.92 -2.55 -3.33
N ASP A 45 9.37 -2.77 -4.56
CA ASP A 45 10.48 -2.10 -5.25
C ASP A 45 10.05 -0.88 -6.09
N THR A 46 9.00 -0.17 -5.67
CA THR A 46 8.46 1.01 -6.37
C THR A 46 9.33 2.25 -6.25
N ASP A 47 10.12 2.37 -5.18
CA ASP A 47 11.14 3.40 -5.02
C ASP A 47 12.42 2.94 -5.73
N ARG A 48 12.56 3.33 -7.01
CA ARG A 48 13.65 2.86 -7.87
C ARG A 48 15.05 3.36 -7.47
N GLU A 49 15.12 4.48 -6.76
CA GLU A 49 16.39 5.05 -6.30
C GLU A 49 16.97 4.24 -5.13
N ARG A 50 16.10 3.76 -4.24
CA ARG A 50 16.51 3.00 -3.04
C ARG A 50 16.39 1.49 -3.19
N SER A 51 15.71 1.01 -4.23
CA SER A 51 15.52 -0.44 -4.48
C SER A 51 16.61 -0.98 -5.39
N THR A 52 17.67 -1.51 -4.80
CA THR A 52 18.77 -2.10 -5.55
C THR A 52 18.66 -3.62 -5.66
N PRO A 53 19.24 -4.25 -6.69
CA PRO A 53 19.30 -5.72 -6.80
C PRO A 53 19.95 -6.38 -5.57
N GLU A 54 20.97 -5.75 -5.00
CA GLU A 54 21.70 -6.22 -3.82
C GLU A 54 20.79 -6.23 -2.58
N ALA A 55 19.96 -5.19 -2.42
CA ALA A 55 18.99 -5.11 -1.32
C ALA A 55 17.90 -6.19 -1.47
N VAL A 56 17.46 -6.48 -2.70
CA VAL A 56 16.53 -7.58 -2.96
C VAL A 56 17.19 -8.93 -2.61
N SER A 57 18.42 -9.19 -3.08
CA SER A 57 19.16 -10.42 -2.75
C SER A 57 19.31 -10.58 -1.24
N ALA A 58 19.72 -9.53 -0.54
CA ALA A 58 19.89 -9.56 0.92
C ALA A 58 18.60 -9.93 1.68
N ILE A 59 17.42 -9.52 1.17
CA ILE A 59 16.14 -9.92 1.76
C ILE A 59 15.89 -11.42 1.53
N LEU A 60 16.10 -11.91 0.31
CA LEU A 60 15.87 -13.32 -0.05
C LEU A 60 16.84 -14.23 0.73
N ASP A 61 18.10 -13.85 0.81
CA ASP A 61 19.14 -14.56 1.55
C ASP A 61 18.82 -14.59 3.05
N GLY A 62 18.36 -13.44 3.61
CA GLY A 62 17.95 -13.34 5.01
C GLY A 62 16.73 -14.22 5.35
N LEU A 63 15.73 -14.30 4.46
CA LEU A 63 14.59 -15.21 4.62
C LEU A 63 15.04 -16.68 4.56
N THR A 64 15.89 -17.01 3.61
CA THR A 64 16.46 -18.35 3.46
C THR A 64 17.28 -18.75 4.70
N TRP A 65 18.12 -17.85 5.20
CA TRP A 65 18.89 -18.05 6.44
C TRP A 65 18.01 -18.32 7.65
N LEU A 66 16.84 -17.64 7.74
CA LEU A 66 15.84 -17.88 8.78
C LEU A 66 15.04 -19.18 8.58
N GLY A 67 15.27 -19.91 7.49
CA GLY A 67 14.50 -21.12 7.15
C GLY A 67 13.06 -20.83 6.71
N ILE A 68 12.80 -19.60 6.23
CA ILE A 68 11.48 -19.15 5.75
C ILE A 68 11.43 -19.34 4.24
N ASP A 69 10.64 -20.31 3.79
CA ASP A 69 10.32 -20.53 2.38
C ASP A 69 8.98 -19.88 2.00
N TRP A 70 8.75 -19.69 0.71
CA TRP A 70 7.50 -19.15 0.17
C TRP A 70 7.06 -19.90 -1.07
N ASP A 71 5.77 -19.79 -1.42
CA ASP A 71 5.16 -20.45 -2.55
C ASP A 71 5.27 -19.62 -3.83
N GLY A 72 5.76 -20.21 -4.89
CA GLY A 72 5.93 -19.58 -6.20
C GLY A 72 7.12 -18.62 -6.25
N GLU A 73 7.08 -17.68 -7.18
CA GLU A 73 8.13 -16.68 -7.37
C GLU A 73 7.91 -15.43 -6.49
N ALA A 74 9.00 -14.77 -6.10
CA ALA A 74 8.92 -13.46 -5.49
C ALA A 74 8.47 -12.43 -6.53
N VAL A 75 7.31 -11.81 -6.30
CA VAL A 75 6.71 -10.87 -7.25
C VAL A 75 7.28 -9.47 -7.05
N SER A 76 7.91 -8.88 -8.06
CA SER A 76 8.27 -7.46 -8.08
C SER A 76 7.00 -6.60 -8.25
N GLN A 77 6.76 -5.66 -7.36
CA GLN A 77 5.64 -4.72 -7.47
C GLN A 77 5.84 -3.78 -8.68
N TYR A 78 7.04 -3.28 -8.89
CA TYR A 78 7.37 -2.48 -10.06
C TYR A 78 7.21 -3.26 -11.36
N GLY A 79 7.62 -4.53 -11.38
CA GLY A 79 7.44 -5.42 -12.53
C GLY A 79 5.96 -5.62 -12.92
N ARG A 80 5.03 -5.33 -12.01
CA ARG A 80 3.57 -5.39 -12.27
C ARG A 80 2.97 -4.03 -12.64
N ALA A 81 3.78 -3.01 -12.94
CA ALA A 81 3.31 -1.64 -13.21
C ALA A 81 2.32 -1.56 -14.39
N SER A 82 2.48 -2.38 -15.43
CA SER A 82 1.51 -2.45 -16.54
C SER A 82 0.13 -2.88 -16.04
N ARG A 83 0.09 -3.95 -15.23
CA ARG A 83 -1.18 -4.43 -14.65
C ARG A 83 -1.81 -3.42 -13.72
N HIS A 84 -1.01 -2.70 -12.94
CA HIS A 84 -1.53 -1.62 -12.09
C HIS A 84 -2.18 -0.52 -12.91
N ARG A 85 -1.57 -0.11 -14.05
CA ARG A 85 -2.16 0.90 -14.95
C ARG A 85 -3.48 0.42 -15.55
N GLU A 86 -3.56 -0.82 -16.03
CA GLU A 86 -4.83 -1.41 -16.52
C GLU A 86 -5.94 -1.32 -15.47
N VAL A 87 -5.64 -1.72 -14.22
CA VAL A 87 -6.61 -1.66 -13.12
C VAL A 87 -7.01 -0.22 -12.81
N VAL A 88 -6.06 0.72 -12.83
CA VAL A 88 -6.33 2.16 -12.64
C VAL A 88 -7.32 2.68 -13.70
N GLU A 89 -7.14 2.33 -14.97
CA GLU A 89 -8.07 2.75 -16.03
C GLU A 89 -9.48 2.14 -15.83
N ILE A 90 -9.57 0.89 -15.39
CA ILE A 90 -10.84 0.27 -15.01
C ILE A 90 -11.51 1.04 -13.86
N LEU A 91 -10.77 1.42 -12.85
CA LEU A 91 -11.29 2.15 -11.69
C LEU A 91 -11.75 3.56 -12.08
N LEU A 92 -11.02 4.25 -12.95
CA LEU A 92 -11.41 5.54 -13.52
C LEU A 92 -12.70 5.43 -14.32
N ALA A 93 -12.79 4.43 -15.21
CA ALA A 93 -13.99 4.19 -16.03
C ALA A 93 -15.23 3.88 -15.18
N ARG A 94 -15.05 3.24 -14.01
CA ARG A 94 -16.11 2.91 -13.05
C ARG A 94 -16.43 4.04 -12.07
N GLY A 95 -15.73 5.19 -12.14
CA GLY A 95 -15.89 6.28 -11.18
C GLY A 95 -15.41 5.99 -9.77
N LEU A 96 -14.58 4.93 -9.59
CA LEU A 96 -14.00 4.53 -8.31
C LEU A 96 -12.64 5.19 -8.04
N ALA A 97 -12.11 5.89 -9.02
CA ALA A 97 -10.92 6.73 -8.93
C ALA A 97 -11.16 8.03 -9.69
N TYR A 98 -10.30 9.02 -9.47
CA TYR A 98 -10.37 10.32 -10.13
C TYR A 98 -8.98 10.91 -10.37
N ARG A 99 -8.89 11.84 -11.31
CA ARG A 99 -7.67 12.59 -11.64
C ARG A 99 -7.55 13.80 -10.75
N CYS A 100 -6.42 13.93 -10.06
CA CYS A 100 -6.09 15.05 -9.19
C CYS A 100 -4.97 15.87 -9.83
N TYR A 101 -5.21 17.13 -10.09
CA TYR A 101 -4.26 18.05 -10.71
C TYR A 101 -3.66 19.05 -9.72
N CYS A 102 -3.77 18.77 -8.41
CA CYS A 102 -3.06 19.58 -7.42
C CYS A 102 -1.55 19.53 -7.65
N THR A 103 -0.96 20.71 -7.66
CA THR A 103 0.51 20.85 -7.71
C THR A 103 1.14 20.47 -6.37
N PRO A 104 2.45 20.18 -6.34
CA PRO A 104 3.16 19.97 -5.09
C PRO A 104 3.06 21.15 -4.12
N GLN A 105 3.03 22.38 -4.64
CA GLN A 105 2.89 23.60 -3.85
C GLN A 105 1.52 23.67 -3.17
N GLU A 106 0.42 23.45 -3.91
CA GLU A 106 -0.94 23.41 -3.34
C GLU A 106 -1.07 22.34 -2.26
N LEU A 107 -0.45 21.16 -2.47
CA LEU A 107 -0.47 20.09 -1.47
C LEU A 107 0.34 20.46 -0.21
N LEU A 108 1.45 21.19 -0.37
CA LEU A 108 2.23 21.70 0.76
C LEU A 108 1.41 22.73 1.56
N GLU A 109 0.78 23.69 0.90
CA GLU A 109 -0.07 24.69 1.54
C GLU A 109 -1.24 24.06 2.31
N MET A 110 -1.89 23.04 1.74
CA MET A 110 -2.93 22.27 2.44
C MET A 110 -2.39 21.61 3.70
N ARG A 111 -1.17 21.07 3.64
CA ARG A 111 -0.50 20.45 4.77
C ARG A 111 -0.19 21.47 5.87
N GLU A 112 0.47 22.56 5.52
CA GLU A 112 0.83 23.63 6.46
C GLU A 112 -0.40 24.22 7.15
N LYS A 113 -1.47 24.46 6.39
CA LYS A 113 -2.75 24.91 6.94
C LYS A 113 -3.33 23.91 7.92
N ALA A 114 -3.34 22.62 7.59
CA ALA A 114 -3.86 21.59 8.49
C ALA A 114 -3.04 21.49 9.79
N GLU A 115 -1.70 21.61 9.71
CA GLU A 115 -0.79 21.62 10.86
C GLU A 115 -1.03 22.85 11.74
N ALA A 116 -1.16 24.03 11.15
CA ALA A 116 -1.46 25.28 11.87
C ALA A 116 -2.81 25.22 12.63
N GLU A 117 -3.80 24.58 12.01
CA GLU A 117 -5.14 24.39 12.59
C GLU A 117 -5.22 23.15 13.51
N LYS A 118 -4.12 22.45 13.73
CA LYS A 118 -4.05 21.19 14.52
C LYS A 118 -5.06 20.14 14.04
N ARG A 119 -5.32 20.11 12.73
CA ARG A 119 -6.16 19.11 12.08
C ARG A 119 -5.29 17.99 11.48
N PRO A 120 -5.86 16.80 11.32
CA PRO A 120 -5.18 15.73 10.60
C PRO A 120 -4.75 16.16 9.19
N VAL A 121 -3.48 15.94 8.86
CA VAL A 121 -2.94 16.21 7.52
C VAL A 121 -3.50 15.20 6.53
N ARG A 122 -4.42 15.65 5.69
CA ARG A 122 -4.98 14.83 4.61
C ARG A 122 -5.34 15.70 3.41
N TYR A 123 -5.37 15.08 2.26
CA TYR A 123 -5.87 15.73 1.05
C TYR A 123 -7.38 16.03 1.19
N ASP A 124 -7.77 17.25 0.89
CA ASP A 124 -9.12 17.78 1.10
C ASP A 124 -10.17 17.29 0.10
N GLY A 125 -9.74 16.63 -0.98
CA GLY A 125 -10.65 16.14 -2.01
C GLY A 125 -10.97 17.16 -3.11
N THR A 126 -10.25 18.28 -3.22
CA THR A 126 -10.50 19.37 -4.19
C THR A 126 -10.86 18.87 -5.61
N TRP A 127 -10.19 17.81 -6.10
CA TRP A 127 -10.43 17.25 -7.44
C TRP A 127 -11.39 16.05 -7.47
N ARG A 128 -11.94 15.65 -6.33
CA ARG A 128 -12.74 14.43 -6.24
C ARG A 128 -13.98 14.44 -7.14
N ASP A 129 -14.66 15.56 -7.20
CA ASP A 129 -15.89 15.75 -7.96
C ASP A 129 -15.84 17.01 -8.84
N ARG A 130 -14.63 17.56 -9.05
CA ARG A 130 -14.42 18.76 -9.86
C ARG A 130 -14.48 18.43 -11.35
N ASP A 131 -15.02 19.34 -12.14
CA ASP A 131 -15.08 19.20 -13.60
C ASP A 131 -13.67 19.14 -14.20
N LEU A 132 -13.40 18.12 -14.99
CA LEU A 132 -12.13 17.93 -15.69
C LEU A 132 -11.85 19.01 -16.75
N ALA A 133 -12.88 19.72 -17.23
CA ALA A 133 -12.71 20.87 -18.09
C ALA A 133 -11.89 22.01 -17.45
N LEU A 134 -11.83 22.04 -16.11
CA LEU A 134 -11.03 22.98 -15.33
C LEU A 134 -9.58 22.52 -15.10
N ALA A 135 -9.20 21.37 -15.68
CA ALA A 135 -7.84 20.85 -15.50
C ALA A 135 -6.81 21.78 -16.16
N PRO A 136 -5.72 22.12 -15.45
CA PRO A 136 -4.67 22.96 -16.01
C PRO A 136 -3.97 22.22 -17.15
N SER A 137 -3.72 22.93 -18.27
CA SER A 137 -3.00 22.36 -19.41
C SER A 137 -1.56 22.02 -19.05
N GLY A 138 -1.05 20.90 -19.55
CA GLY A 138 0.34 20.47 -19.34
C GLY A 138 0.64 19.83 -17.98
N VAL A 139 -0.30 19.79 -17.04
CA VAL A 139 -0.10 19.13 -15.73
C VAL A 139 -0.51 17.66 -15.82
N LYS A 140 0.40 16.78 -15.46
CA LYS A 140 0.09 15.33 -15.34
C LYS A 140 -0.66 15.08 -14.03
N PRO A 141 -1.84 14.44 -14.06
CA PRO A 141 -2.60 14.17 -12.85
C PRO A 141 -2.01 13.04 -12.03
N ALA A 142 -2.12 13.14 -10.71
CA ALA A 142 -2.06 11.99 -9.85
C ALA A 142 -3.43 11.29 -9.83
N ILE A 143 -3.44 9.96 -9.76
CA ILE A 143 -4.70 9.20 -9.63
C ILE A 143 -4.97 8.91 -8.16
N ARG A 144 -6.18 9.22 -7.73
CA ARG A 144 -6.63 9.00 -6.36
C ARG A 144 -7.86 8.10 -6.34
N PHE A 145 -7.94 7.20 -5.37
CA PHE A 145 -9.14 6.41 -5.14
C PHE A 145 -10.27 7.27 -4.58
N LYS A 146 -11.50 6.98 -5.01
CA LYS A 146 -12.72 7.51 -4.38
C LYS A 146 -13.05 6.74 -3.10
N ALA A 147 -12.14 6.79 -2.12
CA ALA A 147 -12.35 6.15 -0.82
C ALA A 147 -13.58 6.72 -0.11
N PRO A 148 -14.26 5.96 0.77
CA PRO A 148 -15.31 6.49 1.64
C PRO A 148 -14.81 7.69 2.45
N GLN A 149 -15.68 8.66 2.72
CA GLN A 149 -15.34 9.86 3.48
C GLN A 149 -15.81 9.80 4.93
N ASP A 150 -16.74 8.92 5.22
CA ASP A 150 -17.33 8.67 6.52
C ASP A 150 -17.53 7.19 6.80
N GLY A 151 -18.00 6.85 7.99
CA GLY A 151 -18.21 5.49 8.44
C GLY A 151 -16.99 4.91 9.17
N GLU A 152 -16.93 3.61 9.24
CA GLU A 152 -15.86 2.88 9.94
C GLU A 152 -15.36 1.68 9.14
N THR A 153 -14.10 1.33 9.35
CA THR A 153 -13.52 0.06 8.90
C THR A 153 -13.32 -0.82 10.12
N VAL A 154 -13.97 -1.97 10.14
CA VAL A 154 -13.84 -2.95 11.21
C VAL A 154 -12.92 -4.06 10.76
N ILE A 155 -11.93 -4.39 11.61
CA ILE A 155 -11.02 -5.51 11.42
C ILE A 155 -11.22 -6.46 12.61
N GLU A 156 -11.62 -7.68 12.33
CA GLU A 156 -11.65 -8.76 13.32
C GLU A 156 -10.24 -9.37 13.42
N ASP A 157 -9.38 -8.69 14.16
CA ASP A 157 -8.00 -9.10 14.34
C ASP A 157 -7.92 -10.29 15.31
N ARG A 158 -7.19 -11.33 14.93
CA ARG A 158 -7.11 -12.56 15.72
C ARG A 158 -6.20 -12.45 16.95
N VAL A 159 -5.44 -11.39 17.06
CA VAL A 159 -4.55 -11.10 18.19
C VAL A 159 -5.11 -9.98 19.06
N MET A 160 -5.53 -8.88 18.41
CA MET A 160 -6.03 -7.68 19.09
C MET A 160 -7.55 -7.67 19.29
N GLY A 161 -8.27 -8.66 18.73
CA GLY A 161 -9.72 -8.68 18.73
C GLY A 161 -10.33 -7.68 17.73
N ARG A 162 -11.51 -7.16 18.02
CA ARG A 162 -12.22 -6.23 17.14
C ARG A 162 -11.56 -4.84 17.18
N VAL A 163 -10.93 -4.44 16.09
CA VAL A 163 -10.32 -3.12 15.91
C VAL A 163 -11.18 -2.27 14.97
N VAL A 164 -11.52 -1.06 15.38
CA VAL A 164 -12.38 -0.14 14.62
C VAL A 164 -11.59 1.10 14.24
N PHE A 165 -11.52 1.39 12.95
CA PHE A 165 -10.93 2.61 12.41
C PHE A 165 -12.03 3.52 11.88
N GLN A 166 -12.19 4.70 12.48
CA GLN A 166 -13.12 5.71 12.02
C GLN A 166 -12.59 6.36 10.74
N ILE A 167 -13.35 6.28 9.64
CA ILE A 167 -12.96 6.90 8.37
C ILE A 167 -12.98 8.43 8.56
N GLY A 168 -11.93 9.09 8.07
CA GLY A 168 -11.84 10.55 8.15
C GLY A 168 -11.30 11.11 9.46
N ARG A 169 -11.02 10.29 10.48
CA ARG A 169 -10.29 10.70 11.69
C ARG A 169 -8.82 10.28 11.60
N ALA A 170 -7.93 11.14 12.13
CA ALA A 170 -6.54 10.70 12.32
C ALA A 170 -6.52 9.71 13.50
N HIS A 171 -5.78 8.62 13.31
CA HIS A 171 -5.41 7.79 14.45
C HIS A 171 -4.20 8.45 15.13
N VAL A 172 -4.37 8.79 16.39
CA VAL A 172 -3.30 9.26 17.28
C VAL A 172 -2.55 8.04 17.81
#